data_0c9304dad63e107c729ba504a5d3caaa
#
_entry.id   0c9304dad63e107c729ba504a5d3caaa
#
_cell.length_a   1.000
_cell.length_b   1.000
_cell.length_c   1.000
_cell.angle_alpha   90.00
_cell.angle_beta   90.00
_cell.angle_gamma   90.00
#
_symmetry.space_group_name_H-M   'P 1'
#
loop_
_entity.id
_entity.type
_entity.pdbx_description
1 polymer ?
#
loop_
_entity_poly.entity_id
_entity_poly.type
_entity_poly.pdbx_seq_one_letter_code
_entity_poly.pdbx_strand_id
1 'polypeptide(L)'
;MAANSIEANATDTVATGQLRYLVAEELKLAASLLYQAYYDDPLLMDLFQAHKPDYEKRLRATVREELAAFWEAQQPMIGVFDGDSLIGVACLTRPGKSFGPGRYWHWRLKMLLTAGYVSTMQLVDKELLIQQAMQRSLGEQLVGRDYHMLAFLAVHPRYQQHGWGDLLVRAASQALADDEQSAGIAVYVTIENHLKLFFQHGYQVVQALNVGAVDGKLLFCPRQVATQPLHQEVADAV
;
A
#
# COMPACT_ATOMS: atom_id res chain seq x y z
N MET A 1 22.15 13.68 -54.57
CA MET A 1 22.45 14.14 -53.21
C MET A 1 21.25 13.78 -52.35
N ALA A 2 21.40 12.73 -51.58
CA ALA A 2 20.33 12.14 -50.77
C ALA A 2 20.30 12.84 -49.42
N ALA A 3 19.14 13.38 -49.05
CA ALA A 3 18.87 13.86 -47.71
C ALA A 3 18.28 12.70 -46.89
N ASN A 4 19.05 12.22 -45.95
CA ASN A 4 18.64 11.21 -44.96
C ASN A 4 17.69 11.87 -43.95
N SER A 5 16.44 11.49 -43.99
CA SER A 5 15.47 11.74 -42.90
C SER A 5 15.68 10.68 -41.83
N ILE A 6 16.20 11.09 -40.68
CA ILE A 6 16.29 10.26 -39.51
C ILE A 6 14.90 10.24 -38.85
N GLU A 7 14.21 9.11 -38.95
CA GLU A 7 13.03 8.82 -38.17
C GLU A 7 13.44 8.74 -36.70
N ALA A 8 12.96 9.68 -35.91
CA ALA A 8 13.07 9.65 -34.45
C ALA A 8 12.14 8.56 -33.94
N ASN A 9 12.71 7.45 -33.50
CA ASN A 9 12.04 6.44 -32.68
C ASN A 9 11.40 7.13 -31.48
N ALA A 10 10.11 6.94 -31.32
CA ALA A 10 9.39 7.25 -30.08
C ALA A 10 9.94 6.34 -28.99
N THR A 11 10.97 6.81 -28.29
CA THR A 11 11.45 6.20 -27.05
C THR A 11 10.37 6.41 -26.01
N ASP A 12 9.87 5.30 -25.46
CA ASP A 12 9.11 5.22 -24.21
C ASP A 12 9.76 6.17 -23.21
N THR A 13 9.08 7.26 -22.90
CA THR A 13 9.49 8.18 -21.85
C THR A 13 9.22 7.46 -20.53
N VAL A 14 10.17 6.65 -20.08
CA VAL A 14 10.17 6.10 -18.72
C VAL A 14 10.14 7.30 -17.79
N ALA A 15 9.06 7.44 -17.07
CA ALA A 15 8.89 8.48 -16.07
C ALA A 15 10.06 8.42 -15.08
N THR A 16 10.94 9.41 -15.11
CA THR A 16 12.15 9.49 -14.24
C THR A 16 11.79 10.08 -12.89
N GLY A 17 10.86 9.40 -12.17
CA GLY A 17 10.52 9.81 -10.81
C GLY A 17 11.54 9.32 -9.79
N GLN A 18 11.83 10.14 -8.79
CA GLN A 18 12.68 9.77 -7.67
C GLN A 18 11.85 9.05 -6.61
N LEU A 19 12.27 7.82 -6.27
CA LEU A 19 11.73 7.04 -5.14
C LEU A 19 12.56 7.31 -3.89
N ARG A 20 11.90 7.65 -2.78
CA ARG A 20 12.54 7.73 -1.47
C ARG A 20 11.53 7.62 -0.33
N TYR A 21 12.02 7.36 0.87
CA TYR A 21 11.16 7.45 2.06
C TYR A 21 10.76 8.90 2.32
N LEU A 22 9.53 9.07 2.81
CA LEU A 22 9.02 10.37 3.23
C LEU A 22 9.74 10.86 4.50
N VAL A 23 9.89 12.17 4.60
CA VAL A 23 10.34 12.85 5.82
C VAL A 23 9.17 13.57 6.50
N ALA A 24 9.34 13.99 7.75
CA ALA A 24 8.26 14.56 8.57
C ALA A 24 7.56 15.76 7.91
N GLU A 25 8.33 16.61 7.23
CA GLU A 25 7.87 17.81 6.56
C GLU A 25 6.90 17.51 5.41
N GLU A 26 6.98 16.31 4.84
CA GLU A 26 6.20 15.87 3.67
C GLU A 26 4.88 15.20 4.05
N LEU A 27 4.66 14.90 5.32
CA LEU A 27 3.43 14.25 5.79
C LEU A 27 2.17 15.04 5.43
N LYS A 28 2.25 16.37 5.40
CA LYS A 28 1.12 17.21 4.98
C LYS A 28 0.82 17.08 3.49
N LEU A 29 1.86 16.97 2.66
CA LEU A 29 1.72 16.74 1.22
C LEU A 29 1.14 15.35 0.96
N ALA A 30 1.67 14.32 1.63
CA ALA A 30 1.16 12.96 1.56
C ALA A 30 -0.31 12.88 2.00
N ALA A 31 -0.69 13.56 3.08
CA ALA A 31 -2.08 13.62 3.53
C ALA A 31 -3.00 14.26 2.50
N SER A 32 -2.55 15.33 1.84
CA SER A 32 -3.33 15.99 0.79
C SER A 32 -3.50 15.08 -0.45
N LEU A 33 -2.43 14.39 -0.84
CA LEU A 33 -2.47 13.44 -1.97
C LEU A 33 -3.41 12.27 -1.67
N LEU A 34 -3.26 11.63 -0.51
CA LEU A 34 -4.11 10.52 -0.10
C LEU A 34 -5.58 10.94 0.00
N TYR A 35 -5.86 12.12 0.58
CA TYR A 35 -7.21 12.63 0.62
C TYR A 35 -7.83 12.76 -0.78
N GLN A 36 -7.09 13.30 -1.76
CA GLN A 36 -7.58 13.47 -3.12
C GLN A 36 -7.78 12.13 -3.84
N ALA A 37 -6.85 11.18 -3.63
CA ALA A 37 -6.90 9.88 -4.29
C ALA A 37 -8.00 8.96 -3.73
N TYR A 38 -8.31 9.10 -2.45
CA TYR A 38 -9.29 8.26 -1.74
C TYR A 38 -10.65 8.94 -1.49
N TYR A 39 -10.87 10.12 -2.04
CA TYR A 39 -12.11 10.86 -1.80
C TYR A 39 -13.36 10.09 -2.21
N ASP A 40 -13.30 9.40 -3.35
CA ASP A 40 -14.37 8.59 -3.91
C ASP A 40 -14.14 7.08 -3.72
N ASP A 41 -13.26 6.69 -2.79
CA ASP A 41 -13.02 5.27 -2.49
C ASP A 41 -14.27 4.66 -1.83
N PRO A 42 -14.84 3.57 -2.38
CA PRO A 42 -16.08 3.00 -1.87
C PRO A 42 -16.02 2.61 -0.39
N LEU A 43 -14.89 2.06 0.06
CA LEU A 43 -14.69 1.66 1.45
C LEU A 43 -14.68 2.87 2.38
N LEU A 44 -13.92 3.92 2.03
CA LEU A 44 -13.85 5.11 2.88
C LEU A 44 -15.15 5.90 2.85
N MET A 45 -15.86 5.89 1.72
CA MET A 45 -17.21 6.49 1.63
C MET A 45 -18.19 5.78 2.57
N ASP A 46 -18.18 4.46 2.65
CA ASP A 46 -19.02 3.68 3.56
C ASP A 46 -18.58 3.91 5.02
N LEU A 47 -17.31 3.72 5.34
CA LEU A 47 -16.75 3.87 6.69
C LEU A 47 -17.00 5.26 7.29
N PHE A 48 -16.89 6.32 6.49
CA PHE A 48 -17.05 7.70 6.95
C PHE A 48 -18.39 8.31 6.58
N GLN A 49 -19.32 7.49 6.06
CA GLN A 49 -20.69 7.89 5.76
C GLN A 49 -20.73 9.13 4.83
N ALA A 50 -20.33 8.93 3.57
CA ALA A 50 -20.19 10.01 2.57
C ALA A 50 -21.47 10.84 2.32
N HIS A 51 -22.64 10.33 2.70
CA HIS A 51 -23.91 11.06 2.66
C HIS A 51 -24.01 12.17 3.72
N LYS A 52 -23.13 12.22 4.70
CA LYS A 52 -23.14 13.25 5.76
C LYS A 52 -22.33 14.48 5.36
N PRO A 53 -22.75 15.68 5.77
CA PRO A 53 -22.09 16.94 5.37
C PRO A 53 -20.68 17.10 5.92
N ASP A 54 -20.30 16.34 6.94
CA ASP A 54 -18.99 16.37 7.57
C ASP A 54 -18.02 15.27 7.06
N TYR A 55 -18.39 14.53 5.99
CA TYR A 55 -17.57 13.48 5.38
C TYR A 55 -16.15 13.95 5.07
N GLU A 56 -16.03 15.03 4.32
CA GLU A 56 -14.74 15.59 3.92
C GLU A 56 -13.84 15.89 5.14
N LYS A 57 -14.42 16.53 6.16
CA LYS A 57 -13.70 16.86 7.40
C LYS A 57 -13.19 15.59 8.10
N ARG A 58 -14.03 14.54 8.18
CA ARG A 58 -13.68 13.26 8.81
C ARG A 58 -12.60 12.54 8.02
N LEU A 59 -12.75 12.43 6.69
CA LEU A 59 -11.76 11.79 5.83
C LEU A 59 -10.39 12.48 5.95
N ARG A 60 -10.35 13.81 5.83
CA ARG A 60 -9.10 14.58 5.99
C ARG A 60 -8.44 14.37 7.36
N ALA A 61 -9.24 14.37 8.41
CA ALA A 61 -8.75 14.16 9.76
C ALA A 61 -8.18 12.74 9.93
N THR A 62 -8.91 11.73 9.45
CA THR A 62 -8.49 10.34 9.52
C THR A 62 -7.19 10.10 8.78
N VAL A 63 -7.08 10.55 7.53
CA VAL A 63 -5.84 10.39 6.74
C VAL A 63 -4.64 11.01 7.46
N ARG A 64 -4.80 12.17 8.08
CA ARG A 64 -3.72 12.80 8.87
C ARG A 64 -3.33 12.00 10.11
N GLU A 65 -4.31 11.49 10.85
CA GLU A 65 -4.04 10.70 12.06
C GLU A 65 -3.42 9.35 11.72
N GLU A 66 -3.84 8.73 10.62
CA GLU A 66 -3.22 7.49 10.11
C GLU A 66 -1.76 7.73 9.75
N LEU A 67 -1.45 8.74 8.93
CA LEU A 67 -0.06 9.04 8.56
C LEU A 67 0.80 9.41 9.79
N ALA A 68 0.24 10.15 10.74
CA ALA A 68 0.95 10.46 11.99
C ALA A 68 1.25 9.17 12.78
N ALA A 69 0.29 8.24 12.85
CA ALA A 69 0.49 6.95 13.50
C ALA A 69 1.55 6.09 12.78
N PHE A 70 1.55 6.08 11.44
CA PHE A 70 2.60 5.43 10.64
C PHE A 70 3.97 6.01 10.93
N TRP A 71 4.08 7.33 10.98
CA TRP A 71 5.33 8.03 11.29
C TRP A 71 5.85 7.71 12.69
N GLU A 72 5.00 7.86 13.71
CA GLU A 72 5.34 7.55 15.10
C GLU A 72 5.75 6.09 15.32
N ALA A 73 5.15 5.16 14.57
CA ALA A 73 5.47 3.74 14.59
C ALA A 73 6.66 3.37 13.70
N GLN A 74 7.29 4.37 13.02
CA GLN A 74 8.40 4.15 12.09
C GLN A 74 8.07 3.12 10.98
N GLN A 75 6.83 3.14 10.51
CA GLN A 75 6.41 2.30 9.40
C GLN A 75 6.95 2.84 8.06
N PRO A 76 7.24 1.99 7.07
CA PRO A 76 7.71 2.44 5.77
C PRO A 76 6.66 3.29 5.05
N MET A 77 7.02 4.50 4.70
CA MET A 77 6.24 5.39 3.84
C MET A 77 7.11 5.83 2.67
N ILE A 78 6.79 5.36 1.47
CA ILE A 78 7.57 5.57 0.25
C ILE A 78 6.86 6.61 -0.59
N GLY A 79 7.58 7.64 -1.01
CA GLY A 79 7.10 8.68 -1.93
C GLY A 79 7.73 8.54 -3.32
N VAL A 80 6.95 8.85 -4.35
CA VAL A 80 7.43 9.09 -5.71
C VAL A 80 7.37 10.58 -5.97
N PHE A 81 8.47 11.15 -6.44
CA PHE A 81 8.62 12.57 -6.70
C PHE A 81 8.94 12.86 -8.16
N ASP A 82 8.35 13.89 -8.71
CA ASP A 82 8.73 14.52 -9.96
C ASP A 82 9.28 15.91 -9.63
N GLY A 83 10.62 16.04 -9.65
CA GLY A 83 11.30 17.17 -9.03
C GLY A 83 10.95 17.27 -7.55
N ASP A 84 10.42 18.41 -7.12
CA ASP A 84 9.99 18.66 -5.73
C ASP A 84 8.53 18.25 -5.46
N SER A 85 7.81 17.78 -6.48
CA SER A 85 6.39 17.44 -6.38
C SER A 85 6.19 15.99 -5.97
N LEU A 86 5.53 15.75 -4.85
CA LEU A 86 5.09 14.42 -4.45
C LEU A 86 3.91 13.98 -5.31
N ILE A 87 4.11 12.95 -6.14
CA ILE A 87 3.11 12.47 -7.10
C ILE A 87 2.49 11.13 -6.73
N GLY A 88 3.09 10.39 -5.82
CA GLY A 88 2.54 9.13 -5.35
C GLY A 88 3.08 8.71 -3.98
N VAL A 89 2.32 7.89 -3.25
CA VAL A 89 2.65 7.42 -1.91
C VAL A 89 2.25 5.95 -1.75
N ALA A 90 3.12 5.16 -1.12
CA ALA A 90 2.80 3.84 -0.60
C ALA A 90 3.15 3.76 0.90
N CYS A 91 2.23 3.26 1.72
CA CYS A 91 2.42 3.08 3.15
C CYS A 91 2.25 1.61 3.51
N LEU A 92 3.27 1.03 4.15
CA LEU A 92 3.26 -0.37 4.57
C LEU A 92 3.33 -0.47 6.10
N THR A 93 2.70 -1.51 6.65
CA THR A 93 2.95 -1.92 8.03
C THR A 93 3.96 -3.06 8.05
N ARG A 94 4.93 -3.00 8.95
CA ARG A 94 5.92 -4.08 9.14
C ARG A 94 5.35 -5.22 9.95
N PRO A 95 5.82 -6.47 9.70
CA PRO A 95 5.49 -7.63 10.50
C PRO A 95 5.77 -7.40 12.00
N GLY A 96 4.89 -7.88 12.86
CA GLY A 96 5.07 -7.84 14.32
C GLY A 96 5.18 -6.45 14.95
N LYS A 97 5.22 -5.39 14.15
CA LYS A 97 5.22 -3.99 14.59
C LYS A 97 3.86 -3.34 14.43
N SER A 98 2.80 -4.03 14.89
CA SER A 98 1.53 -3.35 15.10
C SER A 98 1.74 -2.16 16.04
N PHE A 99 0.89 -1.16 15.96
CA PHE A 99 0.88 -0.07 16.94
C PHE A 99 0.91 -0.68 18.34
N GLY A 100 1.99 -0.48 19.12
CA GLY A 100 2.09 -1.02 20.47
C GLY A 100 0.86 -0.65 21.30
N PRO A 101 0.47 -1.42 22.34
CA PRO A 101 -0.81 -1.27 23.04
C PRO A 101 -1.12 0.17 23.49
N GLY A 102 -0.11 0.92 23.92
CA GLY A 102 -0.28 2.32 24.32
C GLY A 102 -0.53 3.26 23.15
N ARG A 103 0.15 3.04 22.00
CA ARG A 103 -0.03 3.85 20.78
C ARG A 103 -1.38 3.57 20.12
N TYR A 104 -1.78 2.29 20.10
CA TYR A 104 -3.10 1.88 19.60
C TYR A 104 -4.23 2.54 20.37
N TRP A 105 -4.10 2.66 21.71
CA TRP A 105 -5.08 3.34 22.53
C TRP A 105 -5.16 4.86 22.25
N HIS A 106 -4.02 5.52 22.12
CA HIS A 106 -3.98 6.93 21.73
C HIS A 106 -4.58 7.17 20.34
N TRP A 107 -4.24 6.34 19.36
CA TRP A 107 -4.81 6.37 18.03
C TRP A 107 -6.33 6.20 18.07
N ARG A 108 -6.84 5.20 18.77
CA ARG A 108 -8.29 5.01 18.93
C ARG A 108 -8.99 6.21 19.54
N LEU A 109 -8.41 6.83 20.55
CA LEU A 109 -8.96 8.02 21.18
C LEU A 109 -9.00 9.20 20.22
N LYS A 110 -7.93 9.43 19.46
CA LYS A 110 -7.89 10.46 18.41
C LYS A 110 -8.93 10.18 17.32
N MET A 111 -9.06 8.94 16.86
CA MET A 111 -10.07 8.55 15.88
C MET A 111 -11.49 8.74 16.39
N LEU A 112 -11.78 8.40 17.63
CA LEU A 112 -13.09 8.66 18.26
C LEU A 112 -13.45 10.15 18.23
N LEU A 113 -12.46 11.02 18.47
CA LEU A 113 -12.66 12.47 18.49
C LEU A 113 -12.79 13.07 17.08
N THR A 114 -12.14 12.47 16.08
CA THR A 114 -12.06 13.03 14.71
C THR A 114 -13.06 12.39 13.74
N ALA A 115 -13.14 11.06 13.70
CA ALA A 115 -13.99 10.30 12.81
C ALA A 115 -15.33 9.90 13.46
N GLY A 116 -15.41 9.94 14.79
CA GLY A 116 -16.56 9.52 15.56
C GLY A 116 -16.57 8.02 15.88
N TYR A 117 -17.49 7.65 16.79
CA TYR A 117 -17.55 6.28 17.33
C TYR A 117 -17.78 5.21 16.26
N VAL A 118 -18.78 5.42 15.39
CA VAL A 118 -19.19 4.43 14.38
C VAL A 118 -18.02 4.14 13.42
N SER A 119 -17.46 5.18 12.83
CA SER A 119 -16.34 5.03 11.87
C SER A 119 -15.10 4.41 12.53
N THR A 120 -14.82 4.74 13.80
CA THR A 120 -13.70 4.14 14.52
C THR A 120 -13.91 2.65 14.76
N MET A 121 -15.12 2.23 15.14
CA MET A 121 -15.43 0.80 15.32
C MET A 121 -15.35 0.05 14.00
N GLN A 122 -15.89 0.59 12.92
CA GLN A 122 -15.81 -0.01 11.59
C GLN A 122 -14.36 -0.17 11.09
N LEU A 123 -13.48 0.80 11.37
CA LEU A 123 -12.05 0.65 11.06
C LEU A 123 -11.40 -0.51 11.83
N VAL A 124 -11.69 -0.64 13.12
CA VAL A 124 -11.19 -1.74 13.95
C VAL A 124 -11.72 -3.08 13.46
N ASP A 125 -13.02 -3.16 13.14
CA ASP A 125 -13.65 -4.37 12.62
C ASP A 125 -13.05 -4.79 11.27
N LYS A 126 -12.76 -3.82 10.39
CA LYS A 126 -12.08 -4.05 9.12
C LYS A 126 -10.70 -4.71 9.33
N GLU A 127 -9.89 -4.16 10.22
CA GLU A 127 -8.57 -4.71 10.50
C GLU A 127 -8.65 -6.14 11.05
N LEU A 128 -9.58 -6.38 11.97
CA LEU A 128 -9.81 -7.71 12.53
C LEU A 128 -10.28 -8.71 11.47
N LEU A 129 -11.18 -8.32 10.58
CA LEU A 129 -11.67 -9.17 9.48
C LEU A 129 -10.54 -9.55 8.53
N ILE A 130 -9.69 -8.60 8.14
CA ILE A 130 -8.53 -8.84 7.28
C ILE A 130 -7.56 -9.82 7.96
N GLN A 131 -7.23 -9.58 9.22
CA GLN A 131 -6.33 -10.43 9.99
C GLN A 131 -6.88 -11.87 10.13
N GLN A 132 -8.17 -12.03 10.41
CA GLN A 132 -8.82 -13.34 10.48
C GLN A 132 -8.82 -14.04 9.12
N ALA A 133 -9.08 -13.32 8.02
CA ALA A 133 -9.06 -13.86 6.67
C ALA A 133 -7.66 -14.36 6.30
N MET A 134 -6.62 -13.58 6.59
CA MET A 134 -5.22 -13.99 6.39
C MET A 134 -4.87 -15.24 7.18
N GLN A 135 -5.22 -15.28 8.47
CA GLN A 135 -4.94 -16.42 9.33
C GLN A 135 -5.65 -17.70 8.87
N ARG A 136 -6.91 -17.59 8.43
CA ARG A 136 -7.67 -18.77 7.96
C ARG A 136 -7.16 -19.31 6.63
N SER A 137 -6.78 -18.40 5.72
CA SER A 137 -6.45 -18.79 4.34
C SER A 137 -4.97 -19.12 4.14
N LEU A 138 -4.08 -18.50 4.89
CA LEU A 138 -2.63 -18.61 4.72
C LEU A 138 -1.88 -19.02 5.98
N GLY A 139 -2.57 -19.28 7.12
CA GLY A 139 -1.91 -19.54 8.39
C GLY A 139 -0.84 -20.65 8.32
N GLU A 140 -1.13 -21.74 7.62
CA GLU A 140 -0.16 -22.83 7.40
C GLU A 140 1.00 -22.42 6.48
N GLN A 141 0.74 -21.57 5.47
CA GLN A 141 1.76 -21.11 4.51
C GLN A 141 2.67 -20.04 5.13
N LEU A 142 2.15 -19.24 6.07
CA LEU A 142 2.93 -18.23 6.78
C LEU A 142 3.99 -18.87 7.70
N VAL A 143 3.80 -20.14 8.13
CA VAL A 143 4.77 -20.92 8.93
C VAL A 143 5.32 -20.12 10.12
N GLY A 144 4.43 -19.47 10.86
CA GLY A 144 4.80 -18.64 12.03
C GLY A 144 5.46 -17.30 11.67
N ARG A 145 5.56 -16.95 10.40
CA ARG A 145 5.98 -15.61 9.95
C ARG A 145 4.77 -14.68 9.87
N ASP A 146 5.02 -13.42 10.05
CA ASP A 146 4.04 -12.35 9.83
C ASP A 146 4.20 -11.79 8.41
N TYR A 147 3.43 -10.78 8.02
CA TYR A 147 3.43 -10.20 6.69
C TYR A 147 3.36 -8.66 6.75
N HIS A 148 3.80 -8.00 5.69
CA HIS A 148 3.53 -6.59 5.49
C HIS A 148 2.10 -6.39 5.00
N MET A 149 1.47 -5.31 5.43
CA MET A 149 0.21 -4.86 4.85
C MET A 149 0.44 -3.56 4.08
N LEU A 150 0.09 -3.54 2.80
CA LEU A 150 0.03 -2.31 2.02
C LEU A 150 -1.28 -1.59 2.37
N ALA A 151 -1.19 -0.66 3.32
CA ALA A 151 -2.35 0.05 3.87
C ALA A 151 -2.85 1.16 2.93
N PHE A 152 -1.91 1.88 2.30
CA PHE A 152 -2.21 2.91 1.32
C PHE A 152 -1.31 2.77 0.11
N LEU A 153 -1.89 2.92 -1.08
CA LEU A 153 -1.18 3.08 -2.33
C LEU A 153 -1.97 4.07 -3.18
N ALA A 154 -1.40 5.23 -3.44
CA ALA A 154 -2.07 6.28 -4.19
C ALA A 154 -1.12 7.02 -5.12
N VAL A 155 -1.64 7.37 -6.29
CA VAL A 155 -1.02 8.29 -7.24
C VAL A 155 -1.95 9.48 -7.42
N HIS A 156 -1.39 10.68 -7.38
CA HIS A 156 -2.14 11.91 -7.58
C HIS A 156 -2.95 11.85 -8.89
N PRO A 157 -4.24 12.21 -8.93
CA PRO A 157 -5.12 11.99 -10.08
C PRO A 157 -4.56 12.50 -11.43
N ARG A 158 -3.84 13.61 -11.42
CA ARG A 158 -3.22 14.18 -12.64
C ARG A 158 -2.07 13.35 -13.20
N TYR A 159 -1.48 12.46 -12.42
CA TYR A 159 -0.32 11.64 -12.77
C TYR A 159 -0.67 10.17 -12.92
N GLN A 160 -1.94 9.80 -12.78
CA GLN A 160 -2.39 8.41 -12.99
C GLN A 160 -2.19 7.97 -14.45
N GLN A 161 -2.17 6.65 -14.68
CA GLN A 161 -2.00 6.01 -15.98
C GLN A 161 -0.62 6.23 -16.67
N HIS A 162 0.39 6.68 -15.92
CA HIS A 162 1.76 6.87 -16.39
C HIS A 162 2.75 5.87 -15.76
N GLY A 163 2.27 4.76 -15.23
CA GLY A 163 3.12 3.71 -14.63
C GLY A 163 3.58 3.97 -13.19
N TRP A 164 3.20 5.08 -12.56
CA TRP A 164 3.61 5.41 -11.19
C TRP A 164 3.10 4.44 -10.13
N GLY A 165 1.90 3.88 -10.33
CA GLY A 165 1.38 2.82 -9.46
C GLY A 165 2.22 1.57 -9.51
N ASP A 166 2.67 1.17 -10.70
CA ASP A 166 3.59 0.05 -10.93
C ASP A 166 4.92 0.26 -10.19
N LEU A 167 5.48 1.47 -10.29
CA LEU A 167 6.71 1.84 -9.61
C LEU A 167 6.56 1.76 -8.08
N LEU A 168 5.43 2.20 -7.52
CA LEU A 168 5.15 2.12 -6.08
C LEU A 168 5.00 0.68 -5.60
N VAL A 169 4.34 -0.20 -6.36
CA VAL A 169 4.22 -1.63 -6.01
C VAL A 169 5.59 -2.30 -6.02
N ARG A 170 6.45 -1.98 -7.00
CA ARG A 170 7.85 -2.48 -7.02
C ARG A 170 8.65 -1.98 -5.84
N ALA A 171 8.52 -0.71 -5.47
CA ALA A 171 9.19 -0.14 -4.31
C ALA A 171 8.72 -0.80 -2.99
N ALA A 172 7.44 -1.11 -2.87
CA ALA A 172 6.91 -1.88 -1.74
C ALA A 172 7.53 -3.28 -1.67
N SER A 173 7.68 -3.94 -2.83
CA SER A 173 8.33 -5.26 -2.91
C SER A 173 9.82 -5.21 -2.55
N GLN A 174 10.53 -4.11 -2.87
CA GLN A 174 11.90 -3.90 -2.42
C GLN A 174 12.01 -3.74 -0.90
N ALA A 175 11.10 -2.96 -0.29
CA ALA A 175 11.06 -2.82 1.17
C ALA A 175 10.80 -4.16 1.88
N LEU A 176 10.10 -5.10 1.23
CA LEU A 176 9.94 -6.47 1.70
C LEU A 176 11.26 -7.26 1.64
N ALA A 177 12.08 -7.04 0.62
CA ALA A 177 13.32 -7.80 0.45
C ALA A 177 14.29 -7.61 1.63
N ASP A 178 14.24 -6.45 2.27
CA ASP A 178 15.08 -6.09 3.42
C ASP A 178 14.60 -6.68 4.76
N ASP A 179 13.39 -7.27 4.80
CA ASP A 179 12.79 -7.79 6.04
C ASP A 179 12.59 -9.32 5.98
N GLU A 180 13.56 -10.06 6.51
CA GLU A 180 13.55 -11.53 6.53
C GLU A 180 12.42 -12.14 7.36
N GLN A 181 11.83 -11.40 8.27
CA GLN A 181 10.73 -11.87 9.11
C GLN A 181 9.39 -11.88 8.38
N SER A 182 9.30 -11.19 7.25
CA SER A 182 8.09 -11.10 6.48
C SER A 182 7.91 -12.28 5.51
N ALA A 183 6.73 -12.87 5.51
CA ALA A 183 6.32 -13.90 4.55
C ALA A 183 5.88 -13.32 3.20
N GLY A 184 5.53 -12.04 3.14
CA GLY A 184 5.03 -11.41 1.93
C GLY A 184 4.30 -10.10 2.20
N ILE A 185 3.59 -9.59 1.20
CA ILE A 185 2.77 -8.37 1.28
C ILE A 185 1.31 -8.71 1.00
N ALA A 186 0.43 -8.32 1.92
CA ALA A 186 -1.02 -8.35 1.73
C ALA A 186 -1.54 -6.97 1.33
N VAL A 187 -2.62 -6.94 0.56
CA VAL A 187 -3.38 -5.73 0.23
C VAL A 187 -4.86 -6.04 0.13
N TYR A 188 -5.71 -5.14 0.63
CA TYR A 188 -7.15 -5.22 0.45
C TYR A 188 -7.60 -4.23 -0.61
N VAL A 189 -8.24 -4.72 -1.67
CA VAL A 189 -8.61 -3.96 -2.87
C VAL A 189 -10.12 -3.99 -3.04
N THR A 190 -10.75 -2.82 -3.10
CA THR A 190 -12.19 -2.62 -3.27
C THR A 190 -12.59 -2.22 -4.68
N ILE A 191 -11.65 -1.71 -5.48
CA ILE A 191 -11.87 -1.25 -6.86
C ILE A 191 -11.34 -2.29 -7.84
N GLU A 192 -12.23 -2.93 -8.59
CA GLU A 192 -11.91 -4.03 -9.51
C GLU A 192 -10.81 -3.66 -10.53
N ASN A 193 -10.84 -2.45 -11.05
CA ASN A 193 -9.85 -1.98 -12.02
C ASN A 193 -8.41 -1.93 -11.45
N HIS A 194 -8.25 -1.84 -10.13
CA HIS A 194 -6.93 -1.82 -9.49
C HIS A 194 -6.31 -3.22 -9.38
N LEU A 195 -7.10 -4.29 -9.48
CA LEU A 195 -6.61 -5.69 -9.37
C LEU A 195 -5.54 -6.00 -10.41
N LYS A 196 -5.72 -5.49 -11.64
CA LYS A 196 -4.76 -5.72 -12.73
C LYS A 196 -3.34 -5.30 -12.35
N LEU A 197 -3.20 -4.15 -11.68
CA LEU A 197 -1.92 -3.67 -11.19
C LEU A 197 -1.24 -4.71 -10.29
N PHE A 198 -1.97 -5.22 -9.30
CA PHE A 198 -1.43 -6.18 -8.35
C PHE A 198 -1.14 -7.54 -8.98
N PHE A 199 -2.01 -8.03 -9.87
CA PHE A 199 -1.77 -9.30 -10.57
C PHE A 199 -0.50 -9.29 -11.42
N GLN A 200 -0.16 -8.16 -12.04
CA GLN A 200 1.09 -8.00 -12.79
C GLN A 200 2.35 -8.13 -11.91
N HIS A 201 2.21 -7.93 -10.60
CA HIS A 201 3.28 -8.06 -9.61
C HIS A 201 3.21 -9.36 -8.81
N GLY A 202 2.46 -10.37 -9.28
CA GLY A 202 2.42 -11.69 -8.66
C GLY A 202 1.52 -11.81 -7.44
N TYR A 203 0.71 -10.80 -7.13
CA TYR A 203 -0.32 -10.92 -6.11
C TYR A 203 -1.40 -11.90 -6.56
N GLN A 204 -1.89 -12.70 -5.63
CA GLN A 204 -2.95 -13.66 -5.84
C GLN A 204 -4.12 -13.37 -4.90
N VAL A 205 -5.34 -13.68 -5.32
CA VAL A 205 -6.52 -13.56 -4.46
C VAL A 205 -6.45 -14.61 -3.37
N VAL A 206 -6.45 -14.15 -2.12
CA VAL A 206 -6.54 -15.00 -0.94
C VAL A 206 -7.99 -15.31 -0.63
N GLN A 207 -8.81 -14.25 -0.60
CA GLN A 207 -10.22 -14.36 -0.26
C GLN A 207 -11.00 -13.14 -0.79
N ALA A 208 -12.23 -13.35 -1.24
CA ALA A 208 -13.21 -12.28 -1.34
C ALA A 208 -13.70 -11.94 0.07
N LEU A 209 -13.70 -10.68 0.43
CA LEU A 209 -14.00 -10.21 1.78
C LEU A 209 -14.87 -8.96 1.72
N ASN A 210 -15.99 -9.00 2.41
CA ASN A 210 -16.88 -7.85 2.53
C ASN A 210 -16.57 -7.10 3.83
N VAL A 211 -16.37 -5.80 3.71
CA VAL A 211 -16.18 -4.90 4.86
C VAL A 211 -17.31 -3.88 4.85
N GLY A 212 -18.19 -3.94 5.85
CA GLY A 212 -19.42 -3.17 5.82
C GLY A 212 -20.28 -3.57 4.62
N ALA A 213 -20.71 -2.60 3.84
CA ALA A 213 -21.48 -2.78 2.61
C ALA A 213 -20.61 -2.92 1.35
N VAL A 214 -19.28 -2.94 1.49
CA VAL A 214 -18.34 -2.89 0.36
C VAL A 214 -17.69 -4.24 0.11
N ASP A 215 -17.82 -4.71 -1.12
CA ASP A 215 -17.13 -5.91 -1.61
C ASP A 215 -15.67 -5.59 -1.92
N GLY A 216 -14.77 -6.50 -1.57
CA GLY A 216 -13.38 -6.37 -1.88
C GLY A 216 -12.66 -7.70 -2.00
N LYS A 217 -11.41 -7.65 -2.39
CA LYS A 217 -10.53 -8.82 -2.48
C LYS A 217 -9.29 -8.60 -1.65
N LEU A 218 -9.01 -9.56 -0.79
CA LEU A 218 -7.75 -9.67 -0.07
C LEU A 218 -6.77 -10.38 -0.98
N LEU A 219 -5.66 -9.72 -1.30
CA LEU A 219 -4.60 -10.25 -2.14
C LEU A 219 -3.34 -10.45 -1.30
N PHE A 220 -2.51 -11.39 -1.71
CA PHE A 220 -1.22 -11.67 -1.11
C PHE A 220 -0.16 -11.94 -2.19
N CYS A 221 1.00 -11.32 -2.05
CA CYS A 221 2.21 -11.63 -2.79
C CYS A 221 3.21 -12.26 -1.83
N PRO A 222 3.52 -13.57 -1.99
CA PRO A 222 4.51 -14.21 -1.13
C PRO A 222 5.91 -13.65 -1.41
N ARG A 223 6.76 -13.64 -0.38
CA ARG A 223 8.17 -13.31 -0.54
C ARG A 223 8.81 -14.28 -1.51
N GLN A 224 9.40 -13.77 -2.57
CA GLN A 224 10.24 -14.59 -3.45
C GLN A 224 11.56 -14.85 -2.72
N VAL A 225 11.75 -16.07 -2.26
CA VAL A 225 13.08 -16.52 -1.81
C VAL A 225 13.94 -16.58 -3.05
N ALA A 226 15.00 -15.76 -3.11
CA ALA A 226 15.99 -15.88 -4.16
C ALA A 226 16.51 -17.32 -4.13
N THR A 227 16.15 -18.12 -5.12
CA THR A 227 16.71 -19.45 -5.32
C THR A 227 18.17 -19.20 -5.65
N GLN A 228 19.09 -19.47 -4.71
CA GLN A 228 20.51 -19.50 -5.02
C GLN A 228 20.69 -20.44 -6.20
N PRO A 229 21.41 -20.04 -7.26
CA PRO A 229 21.75 -20.97 -8.31
C PRO A 229 22.54 -22.12 -7.65
N LEU A 230 22.04 -23.34 -7.81
CA LEU A 230 22.80 -24.53 -7.46
C LEU A 230 24.16 -24.42 -8.13
N HIS A 231 25.21 -24.23 -7.34
CA HIS A 231 26.57 -24.45 -7.80
C HIS A 231 26.60 -25.88 -8.34
N GLN A 232 26.63 -26.01 -9.65
CA GLN A 232 27.08 -27.25 -10.28
C GLN A 232 28.52 -27.45 -9.85
N GLU A 233 28.73 -28.31 -8.86
CA GLU A 233 30.00 -28.99 -8.68
C GLU A 233 30.24 -29.78 -9.95
N VAL A 234 31.08 -29.20 -10.82
CA VAL A 234 31.73 -29.98 -11.88
C VAL A 234 32.75 -30.83 -11.15
N ALA A 235 32.38 -32.08 -10.92
CA ALA A 235 33.35 -33.09 -10.54
C ALA A 235 34.31 -33.30 -11.74
N ASP A 236 35.48 -32.72 -11.68
CA ASP A 236 36.62 -33.16 -12.50
C ASP A 236 37.04 -34.54 -12.01
N ALA A 237 36.60 -35.55 -12.74
CA ALA A 237 37.13 -36.89 -12.67
C ALA A 237 38.23 -36.99 -13.73
N VAL A 238 39.48 -37.09 -13.33
CA VAL A 238 40.54 -37.81 -14.02
C VAL A 238 41.31 -38.63 -13.01
#